data_46ad7df3a33fa0983ea4f987ae87406e
#
_entry.id   46ad7df3a33fa0983ea4f987ae87406e
#
_cell.length_a   1.000
_cell.length_b   1.000
_cell.length_c   1.000
_cell.angle_alpha   90.00
_cell.angle_beta   90.00
_cell.angle_gamma   90.00
#
_symmetry.space_group_name_H-M   'P 1'
#
loop_
_entity.id
_entity.type
_entity.pdbx_description
1 polymer ?
#
loop_
_entity_poly.entity_id
_entity_poly.type
_entity_poly.pdbx_seq_one_letter_code
_entity_poly.pdbx_strand_id
1 'polypeptide(L)'
;MRERVAAAIDSPVVPPEAGQQKDNLCGAFWAARIIREFGIASWDGRPIDEDLIALKSATVLPDSGPEGALPPGAVSLTSYRYVLPTAPIQASGTAPGPLAQAIESAASGALRCVPVRGKWTAERVARLVEGARAIGGARLIANLRTGRFWGSHPPLTALIDELAGRPAPDPTPDWDVGHYVELAGLITGEGGALVHVHDTYPSLGWDGHHLQPPRVIAAALLRGDGREGGVLVVVPAVRAAEVESLVAGLDLDIGIWDNGVGS
;
A
#
# COMPACT_ATOMS: atom_id res chain seq x y z
N MET A 1 4.47 -23.55 -14.00
CA MET A 1 3.45 -22.60 -13.48
C MET A 1 3.32 -22.66 -11.95
N ARG A 2 3.13 -23.83 -11.31
CA ARG A 2 3.05 -23.94 -9.83
C ARG A 2 4.34 -23.46 -9.12
N GLU A 3 5.52 -23.76 -9.65
CA GLU A 3 6.80 -23.34 -9.07
C GLU A 3 7.05 -21.82 -9.17
N ARG A 4 6.57 -21.14 -10.23
CA ARG A 4 6.70 -19.69 -10.37
C ARG A 4 5.72 -18.91 -9.47
N VAL A 5 4.56 -19.50 -9.16
CA VAL A 5 3.63 -18.93 -8.18
C VAL A 5 4.20 -19.05 -6.77
N ALA A 6 4.83 -20.19 -6.44
CA ALA A 6 5.52 -20.37 -5.16
C ALA A 6 6.70 -19.39 -4.99
N ALA A 7 7.51 -19.17 -6.04
CA ALA A 7 8.64 -18.22 -5.98
C ALA A 7 8.22 -16.74 -5.87
N ALA A 8 7.00 -16.39 -6.26
CA ALA A 8 6.47 -15.04 -6.06
C ALA A 8 5.96 -14.80 -4.62
N ILE A 9 5.71 -15.88 -3.89
CA ILE A 9 5.31 -15.86 -2.46
C ILE A 9 6.53 -15.87 -1.54
N ASP A 10 7.73 -16.17 -2.04
CA ASP A 10 9.00 -16.02 -1.34
C ASP A 10 9.48 -14.55 -1.26
N SER A 11 8.61 -13.65 -0.81
CA SER A 11 9.05 -12.49 -0.05
C SER A 11 9.75 -13.00 1.21
N PRO A 12 10.84 -12.39 1.66
CA PRO A 12 11.50 -12.85 2.89
C PRO A 12 10.44 -12.97 3.97
N VAL A 13 10.34 -14.17 4.56
CA VAL A 13 9.38 -14.46 5.64
C VAL A 13 9.59 -13.42 6.71
N VAL A 14 8.75 -12.37 6.70
CA VAL A 14 8.71 -11.41 7.79
C VAL A 14 8.14 -12.16 8.98
N PRO A 15 8.77 -12.10 10.16
CA PRO A 15 8.29 -12.79 11.35
C PRO A 15 6.81 -12.49 11.60
N PRO A 16 6.05 -13.41 12.20
CA PRO A 16 4.60 -13.30 12.41
C PRO A 16 4.17 -12.22 13.41
N GLU A 17 4.98 -11.21 13.67
CA GLU A 17 4.62 -10.01 14.45
C GLU A 17 3.74 -9.02 13.68
N ALA A 18 3.46 -9.29 12.41
CA ALA A 18 2.53 -8.51 11.62
C ALA A 18 1.10 -8.94 11.92
N GLY A 19 0.61 -8.56 13.09
CA GLY A 19 -0.82 -8.58 13.36
C GLY A 19 -1.57 -7.63 12.42
N GLN A 20 -2.89 -7.64 12.53
CA GLN A 20 -3.76 -6.66 11.90
C GLN A 20 -3.42 -5.25 12.40
N GLN A 21 -3.52 -4.25 11.52
CA GLN A 21 -3.43 -2.83 11.90
C GLN A 21 -4.48 -2.47 12.97
N LYS A 22 -4.24 -1.43 13.73
CA LYS A 22 -5.30 -0.74 14.47
C LYS A 22 -6.18 0.06 13.49
N ASP A 23 -7.43 0.25 13.86
CA ASP A 23 -8.42 0.91 13.01
C ASP A 23 -7.90 2.27 12.52
N ASN A 24 -8.05 2.53 11.23
CA ASN A 24 -7.60 3.76 10.54
C ASN A 24 -6.09 4.04 10.51
N LEU A 25 -5.23 3.11 10.91
CA LEU A 25 -3.78 3.30 10.93
C LEU A 25 -3.03 2.62 9.75
N CYS A 26 -3.70 2.29 8.64
CA CYS A 26 -3.10 1.56 7.51
C CYS A 26 -1.79 2.16 6.98
N GLY A 27 -1.73 3.47 6.78
CA GLY A 27 -0.51 4.16 6.35
C GLY A 27 0.60 4.07 7.40
N ALA A 28 0.26 4.33 8.67
CA ALA A 28 1.20 4.27 9.78
C ALA A 28 1.72 2.85 10.03
N PHE A 29 0.87 1.83 9.88
CA PHE A 29 1.23 0.41 9.97
C PHE A 29 2.30 0.05 8.93
N TRP A 30 2.06 0.39 7.65
CA TRP A 30 3.04 0.12 6.59
C TRP A 30 4.35 0.86 6.79
N ALA A 31 4.28 2.14 7.16
CA ALA A 31 5.49 2.92 7.41
C ALA A 31 6.31 2.35 8.56
N ALA A 32 5.68 2.00 9.69
CA ALA A 32 6.35 1.40 10.83
C ALA A 32 7.02 0.06 10.48
N ARG A 33 6.31 -0.78 9.71
CA ARG A 33 6.80 -2.07 9.26
C ARG A 33 8.02 -1.91 8.36
N ILE A 34 7.93 -1.09 7.32
CA ILE A 34 9.01 -0.86 6.37
C ILE A 34 10.24 -0.28 7.07
N ILE A 35 10.09 0.73 7.93
CA ILE A 35 11.22 1.31 8.68
C ILE A 35 11.95 0.22 9.49
N ARG A 36 11.20 -0.67 10.15
CA ARG A 36 11.78 -1.79 10.91
C ARG A 36 12.46 -2.84 10.02
N GLU A 37 11.94 -3.12 8.82
CA GLU A 37 12.57 -4.00 7.83
C GLU A 37 13.94 -3.47 7.37
N PHE A 38 14.14 -2.15 7.40
CA PHE A 38 15.45 -1.53 7.18
C PHE A 38 16.35 -1.49 8.44
N GLY A 39 15.98 -2.21 9.49
CA GLY A 39 16.77 -2.34 10.72
C GLY A 39 16.66 -1.16 11.69
N ILE A 40 15.74 -0.24 11.48
CA ILE A 40 15.54 0.94 12.33
C ILE A 40 14.45 0.61 13.36
N ALA A 41 14.89 0.33 14.59
CA ALA A 41 14.00 -0.17 15.64
C ALA A 41 13.36 0.94 16.51
N SER A 42 13.96 2.15 16.55
CA SER A 42 13.49 3.24 17.43
C SER A 42 13.62 4.61 16.78
N TRP A 43 12.75 5.52 17.20
CA TRP A 43 12.76 6.95 16.88
C TRP A 43 12.69 7.78 18.16
N ASP A 44 13.66 8.65 18.40
CA ASP A 44 13.80 9.44 19.65
C ASP A 44 13.74 8.55 20.90
N GLY A 45 14.39 7.38 20.89
CA GLY A 45 14.42 6.44 22.00
C GLY A 45 13.12 5.64 22.23
N ARG A 46 12.11 5.79 21.36
CA ARG A 46 10.83 5.07 21.43
C ARG A 46 10.79 3.97 20.36
N PRO A 47 10.31 2.75 20.67
CA PRO A 47 10.12 1.71 19.67
C PRO A 47 9.24 2.20 18.52
N ILE A 48 9.63 1.90 17.28
CA ILE A 48 8.83 2.22 16.09
C ILE A 48 7.72 1.21 15.96
N ASP A 49 6.48 1.71 16.04
CA ASP A 49 5.25 0.99 15.77
C ASP A 49 4.23 1.93 15.08
N GLU A 50 3.07 1.39 14.73
CA GLU A 50 2.03 2.16 14.04
C GLU A 50 1.52 3.36 14.85
N ASP A 51 1.44 3.25 16.20
CA ASP A 51 0.99 4.37 17.04
C ASP A 51 1.97 5.53 17.02
N LEU A 52 3.29 5.25 17.10
CA LEU A 52 4.31 6.30 17.04
C LEU A 52 4.32 6.98 15.67
N ILE A 53 4.22 6.19 14.60
CA ILE A 53 4.16 6.75 13.24
C ILE A 53 2.86 7.55 13.05
N ALA A 54 1.71 7.07 13.50
CA ALA A 54 0.45 7.80 13.43
C ALA A 54 0.53 9.16 14.13
N LEU A 55 1.12 9.20 15.33
CA LEU A 55 1.36 10.46 16.06
C LEU A 55 2.27 11.40 15.24
N LYS A 56 3.36 10.88 14.70
CA LYS A 56 4.39 11.68 14.00
C LYS A 56 3.98 12.10 12.59
N SER A 57 3.09 11.37 11.94
CA SER A 57 2.48 11.71 10.65
C SER A 57 1.16 12.48 10.77
N ALA A 58 0.81 12.93 11.98
CA ALA A 58 -0.42 13.65 12.25
C ALA A 58 -1.67 12.94 11.70
N THR A 59 -1.73 11.61 11.85
CA THR A 59 -2.92 10.81 11.47
C THR A 59 -4.14 11.32 12.22
N VAL A 60 -5.26 11.46 11.51
CA VAL A 60 -6.54 11.95 12.02
C VAL A 60 -7.51 10.78 12.07
N LEU A 61 -8.07 10.51 13.25
CA LEU A 61 -9.10 9.47 13.42
C LEU A 61 -10.49 10.02 13.05
N PRO A 62 -11.42 9.18 12.57
CA PRO A 62 -12.81 9.61 12.41
C PRO A 62 -13.47 9.85 13.78
N ASP A 63 -14.29 10.86 13.87
CA ASP A 63 -15.06 11.20 15.08
C ASP A 63 -16.26 10.28 15.32
N SER A 64 -16.68 9.53 14.29
CA SER A 64 -17.87 8.66 14.27
C SER A 64 -17.56 7.16 14.10
N GLY A 65 -16.32 6.75 14.35
CA GLY A 65 -15.86 5.37 14.16
C GLY A 65 -15.06 5.16 12.86
N PRO A 66 -14.65 3.93 12.55
CA PRO A 66 -13.84 3.64 11.38
C PRO A 66 -14.57 3.96 10.07
N GLU A 67 -13.83 4.45 9.08
CA GLU A 67 -14.37 4.67 7.73
C GLU A 67 -14.88 3.34 7.15
N GLY A 68 -16.17 3.30 6.87
CA GLY A 68 -16.83 2.08 6.39
C GLY A 68 -16.87 0.96 7.43
N ALA A 69 -17.42 -0.16 7.05
CA ALA A 69 -17.30 -1.39 7.84
C ALA A 69 -15.87 -1.94 7.70
N LEU A 70 -15.40 -2.64 8.71
CA LEU A 70 -14.17 -3.41 8.60
C LEU A 70 -14.30 -4.46 7.48
N PRO A 71 -13.21 -4.88 6.84
CA PRO A 71 -13.29 -5.94 5.85
C PRO A 71 -13.75 -7.26 6.50
N PRO A 72 -14.30 -8.19 5.72
CA PRO A 72 -14.78 -9.48 6.25
C PRO A 72 -13.71 -10.19 7.07
N GLY A 73 -14.06 -10.67 8.27
CA GLY A 73 -13.18 -11.40 9.17
C GLY A 73 -12.20 -10.55 10.00
N ALA A 74 -12.16 -9.24 9.79
CA ALA A 74 -11.34 -8.35 10.61
C ALA A 74 -11.97 -8.08 11.99
N VAL A 75 -11.12 -7.74 12.96
CA VAL A 75 -11.51 -7.37 14.32
C VAL A 75 -11.18 -5.91 14.57
N SER A 76 -12.08 -5.13 15.18
CA SER A 76 -11.81 -3.74 15.54
C SER A 76 -10.73 -3.65 16.63
N LEU A 77 -9.68 -2.86 16.37
CA LEU A 77 -8.56 -2.61 17.28
C LEU A 77 -8.41 -1.11 17.51
N THR A 78 -8.92 -0.62 18.64
CA THR A 78 -8.96 0.83 18.99
C THR A 78 -8.08 1.19 20.17
N SER A 79 -7.19 0.30 20.61
CA SER A 79 -6.28 0.54 21.73
C SER A 79 -5.08 1.40 21.33
N TYR A 80 -5.31 2.67 20.95
CA TYR A 80 -4.25 3.60 20.57
C TYR A 80 -3.41 4.01 21.79
N ARG A 81 -2.08 4.05 21.61
CA ARG A 81 -1.15 4.47 22.67
C ARG A 81 -1.15 5.98 22.88
N TYR A 82 -1.43 6.76 21.84
CA TYR A 82 -1.42 8.21 21.86
C TYR A 82 -2.81 8.75 21.56
N VAL A 83 -3.09 9.95 22.07
CA VAL A 83 -4.26 10.71 21.68
C VAL A 83 -4.00 11.32 20.31
N LEU A 84 -4.77 10.92 19.33
CA LEU A 84 -4.72 11.43 17.96
C LEU A 84 -5.87 12.42 17.75
N PRO A 85 -5.71 13.43 16.88
CA PRO A 85 -6.79 14.32 16.50
C PRO A 85 -7.93 13.55 15.84
N THR A 86 -9.15 14.08 15.93
CA THR A 86 -10.33 13.54 15.27
C THR A 86 -10.94 14.56 14.33
N ALA A 87 -11.58 14.08 13.27
CA ALA A 87 -12.31 14.88 12.29
C ALA A 87 -13.46 14.07 11.68
N PRO A 88 -14.38 14.70 10.94
CA PRO A 88 -15.34 13.98 10.14
C PRO A 88 -14.65 12.94 9.24
N ILE A 89 -15.33 11.80 9.04
CA ILE A 89 -14.78 10.65 8.32
C ILE A 89 -14.16 11.01 6.96
N GLN A 90 -14.70 12.02 6.28
CA GLN A 90 -14.20 12.49 4.99
C GLN A 90 -12.82 13.17 5.06
N ALA A 91 -12.42 13.66 6.23
CA ALA A 91 -11.14 14.32 6.48
C ALA A 91 -10.21 13.47 7.37
N SER A 92 -10.62 12.24 7.69
CA SER A 92 -9.83 11.32 8.51
C SER A 92 -8.87 10.46 7.70
N GLY A 93 -7.84 9.91 8.36
CA GLY A 93 -6.82 9.07 7.77
C GLY A 93 -5.40 9.61 7.95
N THR A 94 -4.48 9.17 7.12
CA THR A 94 -3.09 9.64 7.10
C THR A 94 -2.80 10.31 5.75
N ALA A 95 -2.41 11.59 5.77
CA ALA A 95 -2.01 12.29 4.56
C ALA A 95 -0.64 11.79 4.04
N PRO A 96 -0.44 11.67 2.71
CA PRO A 96 0.79 11.09 2.14
C PRO A 96 2.04 11.94 2.42
N GLY A 97 1.94 13.26 2.46
CA GLY A 97 3.07 14.15 2.75
C GLY A 97 3.64 13.97 4.15
N PRO A 98 2.84 14.15 5.21
CA PRO A 98 3.25 13.86 6.59
C PRO A 98 3.74 12.42 6.79
N LEU A 99 3.14 11.43 6.12
CA LEU A 99 3.60 10.04 6.20
C LEU A 99 5.00 9.88 5.62
N ALA A 100 5.25 10.44 4.44
CA ALA A 100 6.58 10.42 3.80
C ALA A 100 7.64 11.10 4.69
N GLN A 101 7.31 12.27 5.26
CA GLN A 101 8.20 12.98 6.20
C GLN A 101 8.49 12.17 7.46
N ALA A 102 7.50 11.45 8.01
CA ALA A 102 7.68 10.60 9.18
C ALA A 102 8.65 9.44 8.88
N ILE A 103 8.53 8.80 7.71
CA ILE A 103 9.45 7.73 7.27
C ILE A 103 10.89 8.27 7.18
N GLU A 104 11.10 9.38 6.48
CA GLU A 104 12.44 9.96 6.28
C GLU A 104 13.07 10.45 7.60
N SER A 105 12.26 11.06 8.46
CA SER A 105 12.71 11.57 9.77
C SER A 105 13.08 10.43 10.72
N ALA A 106 12.27 9.37 10.79
CA ALA A 106 12.57 8.19 11.60
C ALA A 106 13.87 7.51 11.15
N ALA A 107 14.15 7.55 9.86
CA ALA A 107 15.35 6.97 9.26
C ALA A 107 16.57 7.90 9.29
N SER A 108 16.46 9.12 9.82
CA SER A 108 17.57 10.09 9.91
C SER A 108 18.32 10.27 8.58
N GLY A 109 17.59 10.26 7.46
CA GLY A 109 18.14 10.40 6.10
C GLY A 109 18.67 9.13 5.47
N ALA A 110 18.61 7.97 6.13
CA ALA A 110 19.01 6.68 5.54
C ALA A 110 17.99 6.19 4.49
N LEU A 111 16.73 6.59 4.62
CA LEU A 111 15.66 6.30 3.67
C LEU A 111 15.18 7.57 2.98
N ARG A 112 14.73 7.42 1.73
CA ARG A 112 13.99 8.41 0.97
C ARG A 112 12.62 7.85 0.63
N CYS A 113 11.64 8.73 0.62
CA CYS A 113 10.29 8.43 0.23
C CYS A 113 9.95 9.25 -1.04
N VAL A 114 9.96 8.60 -2.20
CA VAL A 114 9.63 9.25 -3.47
C VAL A 114 8.13 9.12 -3.70
N PRO A 115 7.36 10.22 -3.61
CA PRO A 115 5.93 10.20 -3.86
C PRO A 115 5.66 10.21 -5.36
N VAL A 116 4.86 9.27 -5.84
CA VAL A 116 4.54 9.07 -7.26
C VAL A 116 3.04 9.24 -7.48
N ARG A 117 2.68 10.10 -8.42
CA ARG A 117 1.30 10.34 -8.84
C ARG A 117 1.19 10.49 -10.36
N GLY A 118 0.00 10.62 -10.90
CA GLY A 118 -0.21 10.91 -12.32
C GLY A 118 -1.33 10.10 -12.97
N LYS A 119 -1.26 9.95 -14.29
CA LYS A 119 -2.25 9.17 -15.05
C LYS A 119 -1.93 7.69 -14.95
N TRP A 120 -2.56 7.00 -14.02
CA TRP A 120 -2.37 5.58 -13.81
C TRP A 120 -2.96 4.74 -14.94
N THR A 121 -2.17 3.84 -15.50
CA THR A 121 -2.58 2.80 -16.46
C THR A 121 -2.05 1.44 -16.00
N ALA A 122 -2.64 0.36 -16.52
CA ALA A 122 -2.17 -1.00 -16.23
C ALA A 122 -0.67 -1.17 -16.51
N GLU A 123 -0.20 -0.66 -17.63
CA GLU A 123 1.21 -0.72 -18.02
C GLU A 123 2.10 0.04 -17.04
N ARG A 124 1.73 1.28 -16.67
CA ARG A 124 2.51 2.09 -15.73
C ARG A 124 2.60 1.44 -14.36
N VAL A 125 1.49 0.87 -13.86
CA VAL A 125 1.48 0.12 -12.59
C VAL A 125 2.42 -1.09 -12.67
N ALA A 126 2.28 -1.93 -13.69
CA ALA A 126 3.11 -3.12 -13.85
C ALA A 126 4.60 -2.76 -13.92
N ARG A 127 4.96 -1.77 -14.74
CA ARG A 127 6.35 -1.32 -14.92
C ARG A 127 6.92 -0.63 -13.67
N LEU A 128 6.10 0.11 -12.91
CA LEU A 128 6.53 0.68 -11.63
C LEU A 128 6.87 -0.40 -10.62
N VAL A 129 5.99 -1.41 -10.46
CA VAL A 129 6.22 -2.52 -9.53
C VAL A 129 7.45 -3.34 -9.95
N GLU A 130 7.59 -3.67 -11.22
CA GLU A 130 8.72 -4.43 -11.75
C GLU A 130 10.04 -3.65 -11.62
N GLY A 131 10.04 -2.38 -12.03
CA GLY A 131 11.22 -1.52 -11.97
C GLY A 131 11.68 -1.24 -10.54
N ALA A 132 10.74 -0.98 -9.62
CA ALA A 132 11.07 -0.79 -8.22
C ALA A 132 11.67 -2.06 -7.58
N ARG A 133 11.19 -3.25 -7.95
CA ARG A 133 11.81 -4.51 -7.49
C ARG A 133 13.24 -4.69 -7.99
N ALA A 134 13.55 -4.21 -9.18
CA ALA A 134 14.93 -4.23 -9.71
C ALA A 134 15.86 -3.27 -8.93
N ILE A 135 15.29 -2.24 -8.30
CA ILE A 135 16.02 -1.34 -7.40
C ILE A 135 16.06 -2.01 -6.01
N GLY A 136 17.21 -2.51 -5.60
CA GLY A 136 17.35 -3.23 -4.33
C GLY A 136 16.84 -2.44 -3.12
N GLY A 137 15.99 -3.07 -2.32
CA GLY A 137 15.43 -2.50 -1.10
C GLY A 137 14.24 -1.56 -1.30
N ALA A 138 13.72 -1.35 -2.51
CA ALA A 138 12.53 -0.51 -2.70
C ALA A 138 11.26 -1.21 -2.15
N ARG A 139 10.38 -0.41 -1.52
CA ARG A 139 9.05 -0.79 -1.04
C ARG A 139 8.02 0.19 -1.57
N LEU A 140 6.84 -0.29 -1.96
CA LEU A 140 5.80 0.54 -2.55
C LEU A 140 4.55 0.53 -1.68
N ILE A 141 4.23 1.66 -1.07
CA ILE A 141 3.00 1.87 -0.29
C ILE A 141 2.02 2.62 -1.18
N ALA A 142 0.95 1.96 -1.62
CA ALA A 142 -0.09 2.57 -2.45
C ALA A 142 -1.25 3.07 -1.60
N ASN A 143 -1.65 4.33 -1.78
CA ASN A 143 -2.88 4.91 -1.26
C ASN A 143 -3.94 4.92 -2.37
N LEU A 144 -5.03 4.19 -2.17
CA LEU A 144 -5.99 3.88 -3.22
C LEU A 144 -7.42 3.66 -2.66
N ARG A 145 -8.39 3.36 -3.53
CA ARG A 145 -9.77 3.00 -3.15
C ARG A 145 -10.01 1.51 -3.39
N THR A 146 -10.29 0.74 -2.34
CA THR A 146 -10.42 -0.73 -2.40
C THR A 146 -11.65 -1.22 -3.16
N GLY A 147 -12.70 -0.39 -3.28
CA GLY A 147 -13.90 -0.72 -4.04
C GLY A 147 -13.70 -0.94 -5.55
N ARG A 148 -12.47 -0.77 -6.05
CA ARG A 148 -12.06 -1.15 -7.41
C ARG A 148 -11.36 -2.49 -7.48
N PHE A 149 -10.97 -3.07 -6.33
CA PHE A 149 -10.27 -4.35 -6.29
C PHE A 149 -11.19 -5.50 -6.71
N TRP A 150 -10.59 -6.55 -7.21
CA TRP A 150 -11.19 -7.87 -7.12
C TRP A 150 -11.34 -8.25 -5.65
N GLY A 151 -12.31 -9.07 -5.33
CA GLY A 151 -12.39 -9.65 -3.99
C GLY A 151 -11.08 -10.36 -3.64
N SER A 152 -10.72 -10.35 -2.37
CA SER A 152 -9.43 -10.88 -1.89
C SER A 152 -9.27 -12.40 -2.10
N HIS A 153 -10.37 -13.10 -2.35
CA HIS A 153 -10.41 -14.52 -2.67
C HIS A 153 -11.01 -14.78 -4.08
N PRO A 154 -10.40 -14.25 -5.15
CA PRO A 154 -10.93 -14.45 -6.49
C PRO A 154 -10.86 -15.94 -6.87
N PRO A 155 -11.79 -16.45 -7.69
CA PRO A 155 -11.69 -17.81 -8.22
C PRO A 155 -10.36 -18.02 -8.95
N LEU A 156 -9.75 -19.19 -8.75
CA LEU A 156 -8.47 -19.53 -9.41
C LEU A 156 -8.56 -19.41 -10.93
N THR A 157 -9.73 -19.71 -11.50
CA THR A 157 -9.98 -19.55 -12.94
C THR A 157 -9.83 -18.09 -13.39
N ALA A 158 -10.31 -17.11 -12.60
CA ALA A 158 -10.15 -15.70 -12.93
C ALA A 158 -8.67 -15.28 -12.96
N LEU A 159 -7.86 -15.76 -12.00
CA LEU A 159 -6.41 -15.52 -11.97
C LEU A 159 -5.71 -16.14 -13.18
N ILE A 160 -6.07 -17.37 -13.54
CA ILE A 160 -5.51 -18.08 -14.71
C ILE A 160 -5.91 -17.36 -16.01
N ASP A 161 -7.17 -16.93 -16.12
CA ASP A 161 -7.66 -16.22 -17.30
C ASP A 161 -6.98 -14.89 -17.48
N GLU A 162 -6.79 -14.11 -16.41
CA GLU A 162 -6.04 -12.85 -16.46
C GLU A 162 -4.59 -13.06 -16.93
N LEU A 163 -3.88 -14.05 -16.35
CA LEU A 163 -2.50 -14.36 -16.75
C LEU A 163 -2.38 -14.86 -18.19
N ALA A 164 -3.43 -15.49 -18.71
CA ALA A 164 -3.50 -15.96 -20.09
C ALA A 164 -4.02 -14.89 -21.07
N GLY A 165 -4.39 -13.68 -20.56
CA GLY A 165 -4.99 -12.61 -21.36
C GLY A 165 -6.39 -12.96 -21.89
N ARG A 166 -7.11 -13.87 -21.24
CA ARG A 166 -8.49 -14.21 -21.59
C ARG A 166 -9.47 -13.31 -20.87
N PRO A 167 -10.50 -12.81 -21.57
CA PRO A 167 -11.54 -11.99 -20.92
C PRO A 167 -12.33 -12.82 -19.93
N ALA A 168 -12.49 -12.29 -18.71
CA ALA A 168 -13.33 -12.86 -17.68
C ALA A 168 -14.05 -11.72 -16.93
N PRO A 169 -15.22 -11.95 -16.32
CA PRO A 169 -15.87 -10.98 -15.45
C PRO A 169 -14.97 -10.68 -14.24
N ASP A 170 -14.91 -9.41 -13.87
CA ASP A 170 -14.18 -9.02 -12.66
C ASP A 170 -14.91 -9.52 -11.40
N PRO A 171 -14.20 -10.20 -10.47
CA PRO A 171 -14.74 -10.52 -9.16
C PRO A 171 -15.19 -9.28 -8.38
N THR A 172 -16.27 -9.44 -7.60
CA THR A 172 -16.82 -8.35 -6.81
C THR A 172 -15.88 -7.96 -5.67
N PRO A 173 -15.68 -6.67 -5.38
CA PRO A 173 -14.92 -6.20 -4.22
C PRO A 173 -15.53 -6.68 -2.91
N ASP A 174 -14.69 -6.97 -1.91
CA ASP A 174 -15.13 -7.30 -0.55
C ASP A 174 -15.44 -6.04 0.28
N TRP A 175 -14.80 -4.92 -0.05
CA TRP A 175 -14.73 -3.73 0.79
C TRP A 175 -14.47 -2.47 -0.04
N ASP A 176 -14.97 -1.31 0.38
CA ASP A 176 -14.82 -0.05 -0.36
C ASP A 176 -14.48 1.13 0.54
N VAL A 177 -13.20 1.35 0.76
CA VAL A 177 -12.65 2.46 1.56
C VAL A 177 -11.40 3.05 0.92
N GLY A 178 -10.98 4.23 1.40
CA GLY A 178 -9.62 4.74 1.19
C GLY A 178 -8.63 3.94 2.03
N HIS A 179 -7.56 3.41 1.41
CA HIS A 179 -6.69 2.47 2.12
C HIS A 179 -5.25 2.54 1.64
N TYR A 180 -4.32 2.16 2.52
CA TYR A 180 -2.92 1.96 2.19
C TYR A 180 -2.58 0.47 2.16
N VAL A 181 -2.01 0.01 1.05
CA VAL A 181 -1.53 -1.36 0.87
C VAL A 181 -0.09 -1.36 0.35
N GLU A 182 0.63 -2.45 0.52
CA GLU A 182 1.93 -2.64 -0.15
C GLU A 182 1.72 -3.33 -1.51
N LEU A 183 2.36 -2.79 -2.57
CA LEU A 183 2.49 -3.47 -3.85
C LEU A 183 3.78 -4.28 -3.84
N ALA A 184 3.68 -5.54 -3.39
CA ALA A 184 4.83 -6.36 -3.03
C ALA A 184 5.51 -7.05 -4.23
N GLY A 185 4.82 -7.16 -5.38
CA GLY A 185 5.42 -7.81 -6.54
C GLY A 185 4.50 -7.93 -7.75
N LEU A 186 5.03 -8.55 -8.81
CA LEU A 186 4.33 -8.78 -10.06
C LEU A 186 4.51 -10.24 -10.49
N ILE A 187 3.43 -10.88 -10.88
CA ILE A 187 3.40 -12.19 -11.53
C ILE A 187 3.01 -11.96 -12.99
N THR A 188 3.83 -12.42 -13.92
CA THR A 188 3.56 -12.30 -15.36
C THR A 188 3.17 -13.64 -15.97
N GLY A 189 2.13 -13.63 -16.80
CA GLY A 189 1.70 -14.76 -17.63
C GLY A 189 2.02 -14.52 -19.10
N GLU A 190 1.45 -15.36 -19.98
CA GLU A 190 1.63 -15.23 -21.42
C GLU A 190 0.89 -14.02 -22.03
N GLY A 191 -0.24 -13.64 -21.46
CA GLY A 191 -1.10 -12.56 -21.97
C GLY A 191 -1.51 -11.51 -20.96
N GLY A 192 -1.08 -11.62 -19.70
CA GLY A 192 -1.45 -10.68 -18.64
C GLY A 192 -0.54 -10.73 -17.43
N ALA A 193 -0.88 -9.97 -16.40
CA ALA A 193 -0.11 -9.90 -15.18
C ALA A 193 -1.02 -9.72 -13.95
N LEU A 194 -0.50 -10.08 -12.79
CA LEU A 194 -1.12 -9.86 -11.48
C LEU A 194 -0.12 -9.18 -10.54
N VAL A 195 -0.55 -8.11 -9.91
CA VAL A 195 0.19 -7.45 -8.82
C VAL A 195 -0.08 -8.22 -7.53
N HIS A 196 0.97 -8.59 -6.83
CA HIS A 196 0.88 -9.10 -5.47
C HIS A 196 0.67 -7.92 -4.53
N VAL A 197 -0.50 -7.87 -3.91
CA VAL A 197 -0.86 -6.90 -2.89
C VAL A 197 -0.69 -7.55 -1.52
N HIS A 198 -0.05 -6.83 -0.61
CA HIS A 198 -0.02 -7.18 0.80
C HIS A 198 -0.87 -6.16 1.55
N ASP A 199 -1.91 -6.62 2.19
CA ASP A 199 -2.86 -5.82 2.95
C ASP A 199 -2.51 -5.81 4.44
N THR A 200 -3.08 -4.86 5.16
CA THR A 200 -2.91 -4.71 6.61
C THR A 200 -3.87 -5.59 7.42
N TYR A 201 -4.78 -6.28 6.73
CA TYR A 201 -5.75 -7.18 7.33
C TYR A 201 -5.46 -8.64 6.92
N PRO A 202 -4.99 -9.50 7.86
CA PRO A 202 -4.74 -10.92 7.57
C PRO A 202 -5.97 -11.69 7.09
N SER A 203 -7.17 -11.18 7.36
CA SER A 203 -8.43 -11.77 6.88
C SER A 203 -8.65 -11.65 5.38
N LEU A 204 -7.91 -10.77 4.69
CA LEU A 204 -7.99 -10.61 3.25
C LEU A 204 -7.00 -11.54 2.54
N GLY A 205 -7.49 -12.36 1.62
CA GLY A 205 -6.67 -13.29 0.84
C GLY A 205 -6.01 -14.38 1.71
N TRP A 206 -4.72 -14.60 1.49
CA TRP A 206 -3.90 -15.55 2.23
C TRP A 206 -3.03 -14.78 3.22
N ASP A 207 -3.51 -14.63 4.45
CA ASP A 207 -2.80 -13.88 5.50
C ASP A 207 -2.43 -12.44 5.08
N GLY A 208 -3.39 -11.72 4.52
CA GLY A 208 -3.22 -10.36 3.99
C GLY A 208 -2.66 -10.30 2.55
N HIS A 209 -2.34 -11.43 1.94
CA HIS A 209 -1.79 -11.48 0.59
C HIS A 209 -2.85 -11.85 -0.43
N HIS A 210 -3.03 -11.00 -1.45
CA HIS A 210 -3.94 -11.28 -2.56
C HIS A 210 -3.40 -10.74 -3.90
N LEU A 211 -4.03 -11.13 -4.99
CA LEU A 211 -3.57 -10.83 -6.35
C LEU A 211 -4.59 -9.96 -7.08
N GLN A 212 -4.11 -8.88 -7.69
CA GLN A 212 -4.93 -7.91 -8.40
C GLN A 212 -4.36 -7.64 -9.80
N PRO A 213 -5.17 -7.58 -10.86
CA PRO A 213 -4.68 -7.11 -12.15
C PRO A 213 -4.12 -5.69 -12.09
N PRO A 214 -3.06 -5.35 -12.85
CA PRO A 214 -2.53 -3.98 -12.89
C PRO A 214 -3.59 -2.93 -13.29
N ARG A 215 -4.57 -3.28 -14.15
CA ARG A 215 -5.67 -2.39 -14.54
C ARG A 215 -6.60 -2.06 -13.36
N VAL A 216 -6.79 -3.00 -12.46
CA VAL A 216 -7.59 -2.85 -11.25
C VAL A 216 -6.86 -1.93 -10.25
N ILE A 217 -5.56 -2.13 -10.06
CA ILE A 217 -4.73 -1.22 -9.25
C ILE A 217 -4.73 0.19 -9.85
N ALA A 218 -4.61 0.34 -11.16
CA ALA A 218 -4.68 1.64 -11.82
C ALA A 218 -6.03 2.34 -11.57
N ALA A 219 -7.14 1.62 -11.70
CA ALA A 219 -8.48 2.14 -11.40
C ALA A 219 -8.65 2.52 -9.91
N ALA A 220 -8.06 1.72 -9.00
CA ALA A 220 -8.07 1.99 -7.57
C ALA A 220 -7.24 3.25 -7.20
N LEU A 221 -6.12 3.49 -7.87
CA LEU A 221 -5.29 4.69 -7.71
C LEU A 221 -5.98 5.95 -8.28
N LEU A 222 -6.76 5.83 -9.35
CA LEU A 222 -7.59 6.92 -9.89
C LEU A 222 -8.77 7.28 -8.97
N ARG A 223 -9.14 6.42 -8.05
CA ARG A 223 -10.18 6.52 -7.01
C ARG A 223 -11.59 6.76 -7.56
N GLY A 224 -11.91 7.91 -8.10
CA GLY A 224 -13.25 8.24 -8.59
C GLY A 224 -14.20 8.85 -7.52
N ASP A 225 -13.67 9.13 -6.32
CA ASP A 225 -14.38 9.78 -5.21
C ASP A 225 -14.01 11.27 -5.07
N GLY A 226 -13.41 11.85 -6.09
CA GLY A 226 -12.95 13.25 -6.09
C GLY A 226 -11.61 13.48 -5.39
N ARG A 227 -10.98 12.42 -4.89
CA ARG A 227 -9.66 12.43 -4.27
C ARG A 227 -8.62 11.81 -5.20
N GLU A 228 -7.36 12.04 -4.90
CA GLU A 228 -6.26 11.43 -5.63
C GLU A 228 -5.69 10.23 -4.87
N GLY A 229 -5.18 9.25 -5.61
CA GLY A 229 -4.34 8.17 -5.11
C GLY A 229 -2.93 8.28 -5.66
N GLY A 230 -2.01 7.57 -5.02
CA GLY A 230 -0.61 7.56 -5.44
C GLY A 230 0.18 6.48 -4.72
N VAL A 231 1.47 6.44 -4.98
CA VAL A 231 2.39 5.45 -4.43
C VAL A 231 3.58 6.15 -3.78
N LEU A 232 3.85 5.84 -2.51
CA LEU A 232 5.10 6.20 -1.86
C LEU A 232 6.12 5.08 -2.14
N VAL A 233 7.17 5.39 -2.88
CA VAL A 233 8.29 4.45 -3.08
C VAL A 233 9.35 4.74 -2.02
N VAL A 234 9.44 3.87 -1.02
CA VAL A 234 10.43 3.96 0.07
C VAL A 234 11.67 3.18 -0.34
N VAL A 235 12.83 3.80 -0.26
CA VAL A 235 14.08 3.24 -0.76
C VAL A 235 15.28 3.76 0.06
N PRO A 236 16.40 3.01 0.14
CA PRO A 236 17.65 3.57 0.67
C PRO A 236 18.01 4.87 -0.04
N ALA A 237 18.42 5.91 0.71
CA ALA A 237 18.62 7.25 0.17
C ALA A 237 19.57 7.28 -1.04
N VAL A 238 20.58 6.41 -1.04
CA VAL A 238 21.54 6.27 -2.15
C VAL A 238 20.93 5.75 -3.45
N ARG A 239 19.72 5.21 -3.41
CA ARG A 239 19.01 4.65 -4.57
C ARG A 239 17.85 5.54 -5.06
N ALA A 240 17.63 6.70 -4.40
CA ALA A 240 16.50 7.58 -4.73
C ALA A 240 16.51 8.05 -6.20
N ALA A 241 17.67 8.42 -6.73
CA ALA A 241 17.81 8.84 -8.11
C ALA A 241 17.41 7.77 -9.15
N GLU A 242 17.54 6.49 -8.80
CA GLU A 242 17.11 5.38 -9.66
C GLU A 242 15.58 5.32 -9.73
N VAL A 243 14.91 5.53 -8.58
CA VAL A 243 13.45 5.62 -8.52
C VAL A 243 12.96 6.83 -9.30
N GLU A 244 13.59 8.00 -9.13
CA GLU A 244 13.23 9.23 -9.86
C GLU A 244 13.35 9.02 -11.38
N SER A 245 14.42 8.35 -11.82
CA SER A 245 14.63 8.01 -13.24
C SER A 245 13.58 7.01 -13.74
N LEU A 246 13.21 6.01 -12.94
CA LEU A 246 12.13 5.07 -13.27
C LEU A 246 10.79 5.80 -13.45
N VAL A 247 10.43 6.68 -12.51
CA VAL A 247 9.17 7.45 -12.53
C VAL A 247 9.10 8.34 -13.77
N ALA A 248 10.18 9.05 -14.09
CA ALA A 248 10.27 9.88 -15.30
C ALA A 248 10.12 9.02 -16.58
N GLY A 249 10.74 7.84 -16.64
CA GLY A 249 10.62 6.89 -17.76
C GLY A 249 9.22 6.29 -17.93
N LEU A 250 8.33 6.46 -16.95
CA LEU A 250 6.94 6.02 -16.97
C LEU A 250 5.96 7.15 -17.29
N ASP A 251 6.42 8.37 -17.51
CA ASP A 251 5.57 9.57 -17.68
C ASP A 251 4.59 9.69 -16.48
N LEU A 252 5.14 9.50 -15.27
CA LEU A 252 4.51 9.75 -13.99
C LEU A 252 5.22 10.94 -13.32
N ASP A 253 4.51 11.60 -12.41
CA ASP A 253 5.00 12.77 -11.69
C ASP A 253 5.52 12.39 -10.30
N ILE A 254 6.61 13.05 -9.89
CA ILE A 254 7.07 13.05 -8.51
C ILE A 254 6.36 14.18 -7.79
N GLY A 255 5.51 13.84 -6.84
CA GLY A 255 4.74 14.84 -6.08
C GLY A 255 3.74 14.20 -5.13
N ILE A 256 3.45 14.93 -4.06
CA ILE A 256 2.41 14.55 -3.12
C ILE A 256 1.04 14.75 -3.78
N TRP A 257 0.13 13.85 -3.50
CA TRP A 257 -1.27 13.91 -3.94
C TRP A 257 -2.19 14.28 -2.77
N ASP A 258 -3.36 14.78 -3.10
CA ASP A 258 -4.42 15.07 -2.13
C ASP A 258 -5.35 13.87 -1.99
N ASN A 259 -5.27 13.20 -0.85
CA ASN A 259 -6.16 12.10 -0.52
C ASN A 259 -7.38 12.53 0.34
N GLY A 260 -7.55 13.84 0.54
CA GLY A 260 -8.67 14.44 1.27
C GLY A 260 -8.50 14.47 2.79
N VAL A 261 -7.33 14.06 3.32
CA VAL A 261 -7.05 14.11 4.75
C VAL A 261 -6.57 15.50 5.15
N GLY A 262 -7.22 16.11 6.13
CA GLY A 262 -6.81 17.42 6.68
C GLY A 262 -7.12 18.61 5.77
N SER A 263 -7.97 18.45 4.75
CA SER A 263 -8.46 19.52 3.87
C SER A 263 -9.71 20.21 4.44
#